data_c5bcf83c46660f024cb8b4528997243a
#
_entry.id   c5bcf83c46660f024cb8b4528997243a
#
_cell.length_a   1.000
_cell.length_b   1.000
_cell.length_c   1.000
_cell.angle_alpha   90.00
_cell.angle_beta   90.00
_cell.angle_gamma   90.00
#
_symmetry.space_group_name_H-M   'P 1'
#
loop_
_entity.id
_entity.type
_entity.pdbx_description
1 polymer ?
#
loop_
_entity_poly.entity_id
_entity_poly.type
_entity_poly.pdbx_seq_one_letter_code
_entity_poly.pdbx_strand_id
1 'polypeptide(L)'
;MKYRLLSILLLFLPVWTFAQDKGLDEKINDAFMPVAVWWEGFILTSVPIAGYNLPIVLLLLIFGATFFTIYFKFPNITKFKLAINTVRGKYDELDHHGVEKAELNIVDGDLVDTIADESKEGEVSHFQALATAVSGTVGLGNIAGVAVAIALGGPGATFWMIACGLIGMSTKFVECTLGVKYRDVGEDGTVYGGPMYYLSRGLKEKGFTRLGKVLGILFAVLCVGASFGGGNAFQSNQAAVQLSTMLNLQGGATGVIIGIILAILVGIVIIGGIKKIASVTEKIVPFMAGVYVLASLIIIFANIKYIGDAFAMIFNGAFTPEAGLGGIVGVIIVGFQRAAFSNEAGAGSAAIAHSAVKTKYPASEGIVALLEPFIDTVVICTMTALVIIFFNMDTGAFEYGNAVNSTVLITESGNYIGGVDLTSMAYESVIPGFRYILTIAIILFAFSTMISWSYYGLQSWKYLFGRGRRADVVYKILFLLFVVIGAAATLDAVIKFSDAMILALVFPNMIGLLFLFPNVKEELNKYVTDIKGVSK
;
A
#
# COMPACT_ATOMS: atom_id res chain seq x y z
N MET A 1 -23.63 17.15 26.27
CA MET A 1 -22.57 16.86 25.27
C MET A 1 -21.48 17.94 25.20
N LYS A 2 -21.79 19.25 25.39
CA LYS A 2 -20.80 20.35 25.33
C LYS A 2 -19.68 20.30 26.38
N TYR A 3 -19.94 19.79 27.59
CA TYR A 3 -18.95 19.75 28.68
C TYR A 3 -17.97 18.56 28.62
N ARG A 4 -18.28 17.50 27.88
CA ARG A 4 -17.35 16.35 27.69
C ARG A 4 -16.25 16.61 26.68
N LEU A 5 -16.45 17.50 25.71
CA LEU A 5 -15.42 17.94 24.78
C LEU A 5 -14.38 18.86 25.45
N LEU A 6 -14.85 19.71 26.38
CA LEU A 6 -13.97 20.63 27.13
C LEU A 6 -13.05 19.87 28.10
N SER A 7 -13.55 18.78 28.71
CA SER A 7 -12.74 17.92 29.59
C SER A 7 -11.65 17.14 28.89
N ILE A 8 -11.85 16.80 27.61
CA ILE A 8 -10.83 16.15 26.78
C ILE A 8 -9.75 17.16 26.36
N LEU A 9 -10.12 18.39 26.04
CA LEU A 9 -9.19 19.48 25.74
C LEU A 9 -8.33 19.88 26.95
N LEU A 10 -8.87 19.79 28.17
CA LEU A 10 -8.14 20.11 29.41
C LEU A 10 -7.11 19.03 29.82
N LEU A 11 -7.22 17.80 29.33
CA LEU A 11 -6.23 16.74 29.53
C LEU A 11 -4.91 16.97 28.75
N PHE A 12 -4.91 17.89 27.79
CA PHE A 12 -3.73 18.26 26.99
C PHE A 12 -3.04 19.55 27.45
N LEU A 13 -3.49 20.20 28.53
CA LEU A 13 -2.91 21.45 29.06
C LEU A 13 -1.56 21.35 29.79
N PRO A 14 -1.02 20.17 30.23
CA PRO A 14 0.30 20.15 30.86
C PRO A 14 1.49 20.23 29.89
N VAL A 15 1.26 20.41 28.57
CA VAL A 15 2.35 20.40 27.56
C VAL A 15 3.22 21.67 27.58
N TRP A 16 2.87 22.71 28.31
CA TRP A 16 3.49 24.03 28.23
C TRP A 16 4.61 24.33 29.26
N THR A 17 5.01 23.38 30.09
CA THR A 17 5.98 23.64 31.19
C THR A 17 7.35 22.97 31.06
N PHE A 18 7.74 22.45 29.87
CA PHE A 18 9.03 21.77 29.68
C PHE A 18 9.94 22.51 28.69
N ALA A 19 10.43 23.69 29.06
CA ALA A 19 11.26 24.55 28.22
C ALA A 19 12.79 24.31 28.32
N GLN A 20 13.25 23.22 28.98
CA GLN A 20 14.69 22.90 29.09
C GLN A 20 15.08 21.43 28.85
N ASP A 21 14.12 20.56 28.60
CA ASP A 21 14.31 19.16 28.22
C ASP A 21 14.09 18.96 26.71
N LYS A 22 14.60 17.83 26.18
CA LYS A 22 14.31 17.35 24.81
C LYS A 22 12.87 17.63 24.41
N GLY A 23 12.67 18.08 23.16
CA GLY A 23 11.35 18.33 22.60
C GLY A 23 10.44 17.10 22.67
N LEU A 24 9.12 17.29 22.60
CA LEU A 24 8.17 16.18 22.69
C LEU A 24 8.34 15.21 21.51
N ASP A 25 8.59 15.73 20.31
CA ASP A 25 8.87 14.93 19.12
C ASP A 25 10.12 14.04 19.33
N GLU A 26 11.19 14.60 19.89
CA GLU A 26 12.41 13.85 20.19
C GLU A 26 12.19 12.76 21.24
N LYS A 27 11.42 13.03 22.29
CA LYS A 27 11.07 12.03 23.32
C LYS A 27 10.26 10.87 22.73
N ILE A 28 9.32 11.16 21.83
CA ILE A 28 8.54 10.14 21.13
C ILE A 28 9.45 9.29 20.22
N ASN A 29 10.33 9.94 19.45
CA ASN A 29 11.28 9.24 18.59
C ASN A 29 12.23 8.35 19.38
N ASP A 30 12.80 8.83 20.47
CA ASP A 30 13.71 8.04 21.34
C ASP A 30 13.05 6.78 21.91
N ALA A 31 11.74 6.84 22.17
CA ALA A 31 10.97 5.68 22.62
C ALA A 31 10.61 4.72 21.47
N PHE A 32 10.41 5.24 20.26
CA PHE A 32 9.96 4.48 19.10
C PHE A 32 11.10 3.80 18.33
N MET A 33 12.23 4.50 18.15
CA MET A 33 13.38 4.02 17.37
C MET A 33 13.92 2.64 17.79
N PRO A 34 14.12 2.32 19.09
CA PRO A 34 14.61 1.01 19.48
C PRO A 34 13.69 -0.15 19.06
N VAL A 35 12.37 0.07 19.09
CA VAL A 35 11.37 -0.90 18.65
C VAL A 35 11.45 -1.09 17.13
N ALA A 36 11.59 0.00 16.38
CA ALA A 36 11.71 -0.02 14.93
C ALA A 36 12.98 -0.79 14.48
N VAL A 37 14.14 -0.49 15.07
CA VAL A 37 15.42 -1.15 14.75
C VAL A 37 15.38 -2.64 15.09
N TRP A 38 14.85 -2.99 16.27
CA TRP A 38 14.75 -4.40 16.68
C TRP A 38 13.87 -5.19 15.72
N TRP A 39 12.71 -4.64 15.35
CA TRP A 39 11.75 -5.29 14.46
C TRP A 39 12.28 -5.41 13.03
N GLU A 40 12.92 -4.36 12.51
CA GLU A 40 13.58 -4.38 11.21
C GLU A 40 14.64 -5.49 11.14
N GLY A 41 15.54 -5.56 12.14
CA GLY A 41 16.57 -6.57 12.19
C GLY A 41 16.05 -8.01 12.24
N PHE A 42 14.88 -8.22 12.87
CA PHE A 42 14.22 -9.51 12.89
C PHE A 42 13.64 -9.89 11.53
N ILE A 43 12.89 -8.99 10.89
CA ILE A 43 12.21 -9.27 9.61
C ILE A 43 13.16 -9.34 8.43
N LEU A 44 14.20 -8.48 8.41
CA LEU A 44 15.23 -8.49 7.38
C LEU A 44 16.38 -9.46 7.66
N THR A 45 16.14 -10.46 8.53
CA THR A 45 17.10 -11.56 8.73
C THR A 45 17.53 -12.11 7.38
N SER A 46 18.85 -12.15 7.16
CA SER A 46 19.45 -12.46 5.88
C SER A 46 20.20 -13.79 5.91
N VAL A 47 20.27 -14.44 4.76
CA VAL A 47 21.10 -15.63 4.53
C VAL A 47 22.26 -15.30 3.60
N PRO A 48 23.48 -15.82 3.87
CA PRO A 48 24.61 -15.61 2.99
C PRO A 48 24.48 -16.49 1.73
N ILE A 49 24.35 -15.87 0.58
CA ILE A 49 24.29 -16.54 -0.73
C ILE A 49 25.30 -15.89 -1.66
N ALA A 50 26.24 -16.66 -2.20
CA ALA A 50 27.27 -16.19 -3.12
C ALA A 50 28.07 -14.96 -2.62
N GLY A 51 28.30 -14.85 -1.29
CA GLY A 51 29.02 -13.73 -0.68
C GLY A 51 28.19 -12.49 -0.35
N TYR A 52 26.88 -12.52 -0.61
CA TYR A 52 25.95 -11.45 -0.30
C TYR A 52 24.94 -11.87 0.77
N ASN A 53 24.55 -10.95 1.65
CA ASN A 53 23.50 -11.16 2.64
C ASN A 53 22.14 -10.81 2.05
N LEU A 54 21.33 -11.81 1.72
CA LEU A 54 20.01 -11.64 1.10
C LEU A 54 18.89 -11.81 2.14
N PRO A 55 18.02 -10.83 2.34
CA PRO A 55 16.87 -10.96 3.23
C PRO A 55 15.94 -12.09 2.78
N ILE A 56 15.61 -13.01 3.70
CA ILE A 56 14.75 -14.18 3.41
C ILE A 56 13.40 -13.74 2.86
N VAL A 57 12.84 -12.66 3.39
CA VAL A 57 11.54 -12.14 2.96
C VAL A 57 11.54 -11.72 1.48
N LEU A 58 12.63 -11.09 1.00
CA LEU A 58 12.73 -10.68 -0.40
C LEU A 58 12.93 -11.88 -1.33
N LEU A 59 13.69 -12.90 -0.90
CA LEU A 59 13.82 -14.15 -1.65
C LEU A 59 12.46 -14.84 -1.84
N LEU A 60 11.65 -14.90 -0.76
CA LEU A 60 10.31 -15.47 -0.82
C LEU A 60 9.39 -14.66 -1.73
N LEU A 61 9.47 -13.34 -1.68
CA LEU A 61 8.70 -12.43 -2.53
C LEU A 61 9.03 -12.62 -4.01
N ILE A 62 10.33 -12.57 -4.36
CA ILE A 62 10.81 -12.72 -5.75
C ILE A 62 10.44 -14.09 -6.30
N PHE A 63 10.69 -15.14 -5.52
CA PHE A 63 10.34 -16.50 -5.89
C PHE A 63 8.84 -16.65 -6.18
N GLY A 64 7.98 -16.24 -5.23
CA GLY A 64 6.53 -16.39 -5.38
C GLY A 64 5.98 -15.57 -6.55
N ALA A 65 6.39 -14.31 -6.69
CA ALA A 65 5.93 -13.44 -7.77
C ALA A 65 6.35 -13.98 -9.14
N THR A 66 7.59 -14.46 -9.28
CA THR A 66 8.09 -15.09 -10.51
C THR A 66 7.36 -16.40 -10.80
N PHE A 67 7.16 -17.24 -9.77
CA PHE A 67 6.43 -18.50 -9.90
C PHE A 67 4.99 -18.25 -10.40
N PHE A 68 4.24 -17.34 -9.80
CA PHE A 68 2.87 -17.06 -10.23
C PHE A 68 2.83 -16.45 -11.64
N THR A 69 3.77 -15.59 -11.99
CA THR A 69 3.87 -15.02 -13.34
C THR A 69 4.03 -16.10 -14.40
N ILE A 70 4.92 -17.07 -14.19
CA ILE A 70 5.15 -18.18 -15.11
C ILE A 70 3.97 -19.15 -15.11
N TYR A 71 3.49 -19.57 -13.94
CA TYR A 71 2.44 -20.56 -13.80
C TYR A 71 1.12 -20.14 -14.45
N PHE A 72 0.73 -18.87 -14.31
CA PHE A 72 -0.47 -18.30 -14.93
C PHE A 72 -0.23 -17.77 -16.34
N LYS A 73 0.94 -18.03 -16.93
CA LYS A 73 1.33 -17.66 -18.32
C LYS A 73 1.25 -16.16 -18.54
N PHE A 74 1.96 -15.41 -17.70
CA PHE A 74 2.06 -13.95 -17.77
C PHE A 74 0.69 -13.24 -17.76
N PRO A 75 -0.11 -13.38 -16.69
CA PRO A 75 -1.43 -12.77 -16.63
C PRO A 75 -1.35 -11.24 -16.66
N ASN A 76 -0.28 -10.65 -16.15
CA ASN A 76 0.06 -9.25 -16.27
C ASN A 76 0.07 -8.71 -17.72
N ILE A 77 0.35 -9.55 -18.70
CA ILE A 77 0.31 -9.20 -20.13
C ILE A 77 -0.98 -9.74 -20.76
N THR A 78 -1.24 -11.04 -20.60
CA THR A 78 -2.31 -11.75 -21.33
C THR A 78 -3.72 -11.38 -20.86
N LYS A 79 -3.86 -10.88 -19.62
CA LYS A 79 -5.16 -10.50 -19.04
C LYS A 79 -5.32 -8.99 -18.81
N PHE A 80 -4.32 -8.18 -19.15
CA PHE A 80 -4.33 -6.73 -18.93
C PHE A 80 -5.52 -6.03 -19.59
N LYS A 81 -5.80 -6.35 -20.86
CA LYS A 81 -6.97 -5.81 -21.58
C LYS A 81 -8.29 -6.26 -20.94
N LEU A 82 -8.34 -7.50 -20.43
CA LEU A 82 -9.50 -8.03 -19.72
C LEU A 82 -9.73 -7.25 -18.42
N ALA A 83 -8.66 -6.95 -17.67
CA ALA A 83 -8.75 -6.14 -16.44
C ALA A 83 -9.39 -4.76 -16.70
N ILE A 84 -8.94 -4.05 -17.72
CA ILE A 84 -9.52 -2.75 -18.12
C ILE A 84 -11.00 -2.88 -18.47
N ASN A 85 -11.37 -3.93 -19.23
CA ASN A 85 -12.77 -4.13 -19.63
C ASN A 85 -13.66 -4.47 -18.44
N THR A 86 -13.16 -5.26 -17.46
CA THR A 86 -13.91 -5.61 -16.24
C THR A 86 -14.17 -4.37 -15.40
N VAL A 87 -13.15 -3.52 -15.17
CA VAL A 87 -13.33 -2.25 -14.42
C VAL A 87 -14.35 -1.31 -15.10
N ARG A 88 -14.41 -1.36 -16.43
CA ARG A 88 -15.38 -0.54 -17.21
C ARG A 88 -16.81 -1.10 -17.21
N GLY A 89 -17.05 -2.19 -16.51
CA GLY A 89 -18.38 -2.81 -16.42
C GLY A 89 -18.80 -3.62 -17.65
N LYS A 90 -17.88 -3.92 -18.58
CA LYS A 90 -18.23 -4.63 -19.82
C LYS A 90 -18.83 -6.03 -19.56
N TYR A 91 -18.56 -6.61 -18.41
CA TYR A 91 -18.96 -7.97 -18.05
C TYR A 91 -19.92 -8.02 -16.86
N ASP A 92 -20.46 -6.87 -16.42
CA ASP A 92 -21.39 -6.79 -15.28
C ASP A 92 -22.68 -7.60 -15.53
N GLU A 93 -23.12 -7.71 -16.78
CA GLU A 93 -24.27 -8.55 -17.16
C GLU A 93 -24.07 -10.04 -16.81
N LEU A 94 -22.81 -10.54 -16.81
CA LEU A 94 -22.53 -11.92 -16.41
C LEU A 94 -22.89 -12.18 -14.95
N ASP A 95 -22.77 -11.18 -14.10
CA ASP A 95 -23.16 -11.27 -12.70
C ASP A 95 -24.68 -11.33 -12.52
N HIS A 96 -25.46 -10.82 -13.51
CA HIS A 96 -26.92 -10.74 -13.46
C HIS A 96 -27.63 -11.91 -14.15
N HIS A 97 -27.03 -12.59 -15.13
CA HIS A 97 -27.67 -13.66 -15.93
C HIS A 97 -28.04 -14.93 -15.17
N GLY A 98 -27.77 -15.04 -13.88
CA GLY A 98 -28.18 -16.19 -13.04
C GLY A 98 -29.61 -16.07 -12.47
N VAL A 99 -30.18 -14.86 -12.42
CA VAL A 99 -31.42 -14.57 -11.68
C VAL A 99 -32.67 -14.73 -12.55
N GLU A 100 -32.59 -14.50 -13.86
CA GLU A 100 -33.76 -14.56 -14.76
C GLU A 100 -34.23 -16.01 -15.09
N LYS A 101 -33.48 -17.05 -14.75
CA LYS A 101 -33.81 -18.45 -15.04
C LYS A 101 -34.11 -19.32 -13.82
N ALA A 102 -34.15 -18.78 -12.63
CA ALA A 102 -34.74 -19.49 -11.50
C ALA A 102 -36.27 -19.46 -11.68
N GLU A 103 -36.82 -20.41 -12.44
CA GLU A 103 -38.24 -20.72 -12.36
C GLU A 103 -38.55 -20.95 -10.88
N LEU A 104 -39.46 -20.14 -10.35
CA LEU A 104 -40.02 -20.29 -9.02
C LEU A 104 -40.63 -21.72 -8.94
N ASN A 105 -39.87 -22.69 -8.54
CA ASN A 105 -40.40 -23.99 -8.16
C ASN A 105 -41.14 -23.82 -6.83
N ILE A 106 -42.42 -23.47 -6.93
CA ILE A 106 -43.35 -23.52 -5.80
C ILE A 106 -43.68 -24.99 -5.61
N VAL A 107 -43.05 -25.59 -4.62
CA VAL A 107 -43.44 -26.94 -4.15
C VAL A 107 -44.21 -26.75 -2.84
N ASP A 108 -45.49 -27.13 -2.85
CA ASP A 108 -46.40 -27.18 -1.69
C ASP A 108 -46.65 -25.89 -0.91
N GLY A 109 -46.66 -24.73 -1.56
CA GLY A 109 -47.12 -23.46 -0.95
C GLY A 109 -46.17 -22.79 0.02
N ASP A 110 -45.00 -23.36 0.30
CA ASP A 110 -43.91 -22.72 1.01
C ASP A 110 -42.89 -22.17 0.00
N LEU A 111 -42.49 -20.92 0.20
CA LEU A 111 -41.30 -20.33 -0.44
C LEU A 111 -40.08 -21.11 0.06
N VAL A 112 -39.61 -22.05 -0.75
CA VAL A 112 -38.31 -22.67 -0.51
C VAL A 112 -37.26 -21.55 -0.48
N ASP A 113 -36.42 -21.58 0.54
CA ASP A 113 -35.35 -20.67 0.88
C ASP A 113 -34.91 -19.77 -0.30
N THR A 114 -35.09 -18.48 -0.12
CA THR A 114 -34.61 -17.47 -1.04
C THR A 114 -33.22 -17.83 -1.50
N ILE A 115 -33.09 -18.19 -2.78
CA ILE A 115 -31.78 -18.33 -3.41
C ILE A 115 -31.07 -17.00 -3.19
N ALA A 116 -30.08 -17.00 -2.31
CA ALA A 116 -29.27 -15.82 -2.05
C ALA A 116 -28.68 -15.41 -3.39
N ASP A 117 -29.04 -14.22 -3.86
CA ASP A 117 -28.51 -13.66 -5.11
C ASP A 117 -27.03 -13.30 -4.86
N GLU A 118 -26.14 -14.27 -5.14
CA GLU A 118 -24.70 -14.13 -4.94
C GLU A 118 -24.14 -12.92 -5.71
N SER A 119 -24.82 -12.41 -6.75
CA SER A 119 -24.43 -11.21 -7.48
C SER A 119 -24.61 -9.94 -6.64
N LYS A 120 -25.45 -9.99 -5.61
CA LYS A 120 -25.63 -8.88 -4.64
C LYS A 120 -24.73 -8.98 -3.42
N GLU A 121 -23.98 -10.08 -3.26
CA GLU A 121 -23.02 -10.23 -2.18
C GLU A 121 -21.82 -9.32 -2.42
N GLY A 122 -21.66 -8.33 -1.55
CA GLY A 122 -20.58 -7.34 -1.61
C GLY A 122 -21.09 -5.95 -1.25
N GLU A 123 -20.14 -5.05 -1.01
CA GLU A 123 -20.44 -3.70 -0.55
C GLU A 123 -20.15 -2.63 -1.61
N VAL A 124 -19.22 -2.88 -2.54
CA VAL A 124 -18.66 -1.90 -3.48
C VAL A 124 -18.54 -2.45 -4.90
N SER A 125 -18.47 -1.56 -5.91
CA SER A 125 -18.20 -1.94 -7.30
C SER A 125 -16.74 -2.30 -7.54
N HIS A 126 -16.41 -2.92 -8.70
CA HIS A 126 -15.03 -3.17 -9.14
C HIS A 126 -14.16 -1.90 -9.14
N PHE A 127 -14.71 -0.79 -9.63
CA PHE A 127 -13.98 0.49 -9.63
C PHE A 127 -13.74 1.03 -8.22
N GLN A 128 -14.72 0.94 -7.33
CA GLN A 128 -14.60 1.37 -5.93
C GLN A 128 -13.62 0.50 -5.15
N ALA A 129 -13.62 -0.81 -5.37
CA ALA A 129 -12.65 -1.74 -4.77
C ALA A 129 -11.23 -1.41 -5.24
N LEU A 130 -11.03 -1.26 -6.56
CA LEU A 130 -9.74 -0.85 -7.14
C LEU A 130 -9.32 0.53 -6.62
N ALA A 131 -10.21 1.52 -6.62
CA ALA A 131 -9.88 2.86 -6.12
C ALA A 131 -9.49 2.86 -4.64
N THR A 132 -10.14 2.02 -3.82
CA THR A 132 -9.78 1.86 -2.40
C THR A 132 -8.43 1.16 -2.24
N ALA A 133 -8.13 0.14 -3.03
CA ALA A 133 -6.85 -0.55 -3.03
C ALA A 133 -5.72 0.36 -3.53
N VAL A 134 -5.93 1.04 -4.66
CA VAL A 134 -5.00 2.05 -5.20
C VAL A 134 -4.79 3.20 -4.19
N SER A 135 -5.82 3.60 -3.44
CA SER A 135 -5.66 4.57 -2.35
C SER A 135 -4.77 4.06 -1.21
N GLY A 136 -4.79 2.75 -0.95
CA GLY A 136 -3.91 2.12 0.04
C GLY A 136 -2.45 2.11 -0.39
N THR A 137 -2.20 1.84 -1.67
CA THR A 137 -0.86 1.68 -2.26
C THR A 137 -0.29 2.97 -2.82
N VAL A 138 -1.05 3.72 -3.64
CA VAL A 138 -0.61 5.02 -4.19
C VAL A 138 -0.70 6.09 -3.10
N GLY A 139 0.37 6.18 -2.34
CA GLY A 139 0.56 7.08 -1.23
C GLY A 139 1.93 7.74 -1.24
N LEU A 140 2.47 8.04 -0.08
CA LEU A 140 3.79 8.63 0.02
C LEU A 140 4.92 7.63 -0.24
N GLY A 141 4.63 6.33 -0.37
CA GLY A 141 5.54 5.32 -0.92
C GLY A 141 6.01 5.66 -2.34
N ASN A 142 5.10 6.16 -3.19
CA ASN A 142 5.38 6.55 -4.57
C ASN A 142 6.14 7.88 -4.71
N ILE A 143 6.15 8.68 -3.67
CA ILE A 143 6.78 10.01 -3.65
C ILE A 143 8.06 9.96 -2.80
N ALA A 144 7.91 9.85 -1.48
CA ALA A 144 9.01 9.78 -0.54
C ALA A 144 9.80 8.46 -0.63
N GLY A 145 9.10 7.32 -0.79
CA GLY A 145 9.75 6.01 -0.90
C GLY A 145 10.62 5.89 -2.14
N VAL A 146 10.22 6.50 -3.27
CA VAL A 146 11.04 6.56 -4.49
C VAL A 146 12.26 7.46 -4.29
N ALA A 147 12.10 8.61 -3.62
CA ALA A 147 13.24 9.46 -3.28
C ALA A 147 14.27 8.71 -2.42
N VAL A 148 13.81 7.92 -1.45
CA VAL A 148 14.68 7.03 -0.65
C VAL A 148 15.33 5.94 -1.52
N ALA A 149 14.59 5.34 -2.47
CA ALA A 149 15.15 4.37 -3.42
C ALA A 149 16.31 4.94 -4.23
N ILE A 150 16.11 6.14 -4.78
CA ILE A 150 17.13 6.85 -5.57
C ILE A 150 18.31 7.28 -4.69
N ALA A 151 18.05 7.72 -3.46
CA ALA A 151 19.08 8.09 -2.51
C ALA A 151 20.01 6.92 -2.14
N LEU A 152 19.44 5.76 -1.85
CA LEU A 152 20.17 4.56 -1.41
C LEU A 152 20.76 3.74 -2.57
N GLY A 153 19.96 3.50 -3.60
CA GLY A 153 20.29 2.57 -4.69
C GLY A 153 20.61 3.26 -6.03
N GLY A 154 20.57 4.59 -6.07
CA GLY A 154 20.75 5.35 -7.31
C GLY A 154 19.63 5.10 -8.33
N PRO A 155 19.81 5.57 -9.58
CA PRO A 155 18.83 5.38 -10.67
C PRO A 155 18.49 3.91 -10.95
N GLY A 156 19.45 2.99 -10.75
CA GLY A 156 19.28 1.56 -10.97
C GLY A 156 18.19 0.90 -10.12
N ALA A 157 17.91 1.45 -8.93
CA ALA A 157 16.82 0.96 -8.08
C ALA A 157 15.46 1.06 -8.79
N THR A 158 15.26 2.05 -9.67
CA THR A 158 14.03 2.21 -10.46
C THR A 158 13.79 1.02 -11.39
N PHE A 159 14.83 0.48 -12.02
CA PHE A 159 14.70 -0.72 -12.86
C PHE A 159 14.13 -1.91 -12.07
N TRP A 160 14.67 -2.14 -10.87
CA TRP A 160 14.24 -3.26 -10.03
C TRP A 160 12.88 -3.02 -9.39
N MET A 161 12.52 -1.77 -9.14
CA MET A 161 11.14 -1.42 -8.76
C MET A 161 10.16 -1.78 -9.87
N ILE A 162 10.43 -1.39 -11.12
CA ILE A 162 9.59 -1.73 -12.28
C ILE A 162 9.47 -3.25 -12.44
N ALA A 163 10.59 -3.97 -12.36
CA ALA A 163 10.62 -5.44 -12.47
C ALA A 163 9.76 -6.09 -11.38
N CYS A 164 9.91 -5.63 -10.11
CA CYS A 164 9.07 -6.09 -8.99
C CYS A 164 7.59 -5.79 -9.22
N GLY A 165 7.25 -4.58 -9.69
CA GLY A 165 5.88 -4.19 -10.01
C GLY A 165 5.25 -5.12 -11.06
N LEU A 166 5.97 -5.40 -12.16
CA LEU A 166 5.49 -6.25 -13.24
C LEU A 166 5.22 -7.69 -12.81
N ILE A 167 6.15 -8.32 -12.06
CA ILE A 167 5.91 -9.69 -11.55
C ILE A 167 4.91 -9.70 -10.40
N GLY A 168 4.88 -8.64 -9.58
CA GLY A 168 3.94 -8.44 -8.47
C GLY A 168 2.48 -8.41 -8.90
N MET A 169 2.18 -7.92 -10.13
CA MET A 169 0.83 -7.97 -10.70
C MET A 169 0.22 -9.38 -10.62
N SER A 170 1.02 -10.42 -10.93
CA SER A 170 0.57 -11.81 -10.90
C SER A 170 0.28 -12.29 -9.48
N THR A 171 1.03 -11.80 -8.49
CA THR A 171 0.78 -12.11 -7.08
C THR A 171 -0.52 -11.47 -6.61
N LYS A 172 -0.74 -10.18 -6.92
CA LYS A 172 -2.01 -9.47 -6.63
C LYS A 172 -3.22 -10.18 -7.21
N PHE A 173 -3.12 -10.68 -8.46
CA PHE A 173 -4.16 -11.50 -9.08
C PHE A 173 -4.53 -12.71 -8.21
N VAL A 174 -3.53 -13.43 -7.71
CA VAL A 174 -3.75 -14.62 -6.85
C VAL A 174 -4.38 -14.21 -5.51
N GLU A 175 -3.84 -13.20 -4.84
CA GLU A 175 -4.31 -12.68 -3.56
C GLU A 175 -5.76 -12.25 -3.59
N CYS A 176 -6.13 -11.42 -4.56
CA CYS A 176 -7.46 -10.83 -4.63
C CYS A 176 -8.51 -11.85 -5.10
N THR A 177 -8.15 -12.79 -5.98
CA THR A 177 -9.03 -13.92 -6.31
C THR A 177 -9.35 -14.75 -5.06
N LEU A 178 -8.34 -15.10 -4.25
CA LEU A 178 -8.56 -15.85 -3.01
C LEU A 178 -9.31 -15.02 -1.97
N GLY A 179 -9.04 -13.71 -1.91
CA GLY A 179 -9.75 -12.79 -1.02
C GLY A 179 -11.26 -12.82 -1.23
N VAL A 180 -11.71 -12.77 -2.47
CA VAL A 180 -13.13 -12.84 -2.83
C VAL A 180 -13.67 -14.25 -2.63
N LYS A 181 -12.94 -15.31 -3.05
CA LYS A 181 -13.38 -16.71 -2.94
C LYS A 181 -13.67 -17.13 -1.49
N TYR A 182 -12.85 -16.69 -0.54
CA TYR A 182 -12.92 -17.15 0.86
C TYR A 182 -13.49 -16.10 1.81
N ARG A 183 -14.08 -15.02 1.30
CA ARG A 183 -14.72 -14.00 2.11
C ARG A 183 -15.89 -14.55 2.94
N ASP A 184 -16.22 -13.84 3.98
CA ASP A 184 -17.37 -14.08 4.85
C ASP A 184 -18.34 -12.90 4.71
N VAL A 185 -19.60 -13.17 4.44
CA VAL A 185 -20.64 -12.15 4.36
C VAL A 185 -21.52 -12.25 5.58
N GLY A 186 -21.58 -11.19 6.38
CA GLY A 186 -22.41 -11.15 7.57
C GLY A 186 -23.90 -11.02 7.22
N GLU A 187 -24.77 -11.31 8.16
CA GLU A 187 -26.24 -11.18 8.03
C GLU A 187 -26.68 -9.75 7.66
N ASP A 188 -25.87 -8.74 8.03
CA ASP A 188 -26.06 -7.33 7.70
C ASP A 188 -25.49 -6.93 6.32
N GLY A 189 -24.99 -7.90 5.55
CA GLY A 189 -24.33 -7.69 4.26
C GLY A 189 -22.91 -7.13 4.36
N THR A 190 -22.34 -7.00 5.56
CA THR A 190 -20.95 -6.55 5.74
C THR A 190 -20.00 -7.66 5.31
N VAL A 191 -19.03 -7.31 4.45
CA VAL A 191 -18.03 -8.27 3.97
C VAL A 191 -16.81 -8.29 4.90
N TYR A 192 -16.39 -9.51 5.22
CA TYR A 192 -15.18 -9.81 5.98
C TYR A 192 -14.29 -10.70 5.13
N GLY A 193 -13.18 -10.16 4.63
CA GLY A 193 -12.31 -10.88 3.70
C GLY A 193 -10.84 -10.53 3.89
N GLY A 194 -10.01 -11.15 3.07
CA GLY A 194 -8.56 -10.97 3.08
C GLY A 194 -7.79 -12.24 3.49
N PRO A 195 -6.46 -12.13 3.63
CA PRO A 195 -5.60 -13.29 3.85
C PRO A 195 -5.96 -14.13 5.07
N MET A 196 -6.35 -13.52 6.18
CA MET A 196 -6.73 -14.25 7.38
C MET A 196 -7.89 -15.25 7.12
N TYR A 197 -8.77 -14.94 6.17
CA TYR A 197 -9.89 -15.82 5.79
C TYR A 197 -9.45 -16.90 4.81
N TYR A 198 -8.75 -16.57 3.73
CA TYR A 198 -8.32 -17.62 2.80
C TYR A 198 -7.22 -18.52 3.37
N LEU A 199 -6.36 -18.03 4.27
CA LEU A 199 -5.40 -18.86 4.99
C LEU A 199 -6.13 -19.86 5.90
N SER A 200 -7.08 -19.40 6.70
CA SER A 200 -7.80 -20.28 7.63
C SER A 200 -8.75 -21.25 6.93
N ARG A 201 -9.54 -20.79 5.95
CA ARG A 201 -10.55 -21.60 5.26
C ARG A 201 -9.94 -22.45 4.14
N GLY A 202 -9.13 -21.83 3.27
CA GLY A 202 -8.55 -22.52 2.12
C GLY A 202 -7.56 -23.62 2.52
N LEU A 203 -6.70 -23.39 3.53
CA LEU A 203 -5.82 -24.43 4.02
C LEU A 203 -6.57 -25.53 4.78
N LYS A 204 -7.70 -25.21 5.43
CA LYS A 204 -8.59 -26.22 6.01
C LYS A 204 -9.15 -27.15 4.94
N GLU A 205 -9.60 -26.65 3.79
CA GLU A 205 -10.06 -27.45 2.65
C GLU A 205 -8.97 -28.39 2.12
N LYS A 206 -7.69 -27.97 2.19
CA LYS A 206 -6.54 -28.80 1.81
C LYS A 206 -6.07 -29.76 2.93
N GLY A 207 -6.79 -29.84 4.06
CA GLY A 207 -6.44 -30.71 5.20
C GLY A 207 -5.45 -30.09 6.20
N PHE A 208 -4.98 -28.87 5.98
CA PHE A 208 -3.99 -28.19 6.84
C PHE A 208 -4.64 -27.23 7.85
N THR A 209 -5.66 -27.69 8.58
CA THR A 209 -6.48 -26.85 9.47
C THR A 209 -5.66 -26.09 10.53
N ARG A 210 -4.71 -26.75 11.19
CA ARG A 210 -3.88 -26.10 12.23
C ARG A 210 -2.96 -25.04 11.62
N LEU A 211 -2.29 -25.35 10.52
CA LEU A 211 -1.43 -24.41 9.80
C LEU A 211 -2.22 -23.19 9.34
N GLY A 212 -3.40 -23.40 8.74
CA GLY A 212 -4.25 -22.33 8.28
C GLY A 212 -4.70 -21.39 9.41
N LYS A 213 -5.06 -21.93 10.56
CA LYS A 213 -5.42 -21.12 11.73
C LYS A 213 -4.23 -20.29 12.25
N VAL A 214 -3.04 -20.90 12.36
CA VAL A 214 -1.84 -20.21 12.83
C VAL A 214 -1.45 -19.08 11.87
N LEU A 215 -1.38 -19.37 10.56
CA LEU A 215 -1.02 -18.36 9.56
C LEU A 215 -2.07 -17.25 9.46
N GLY A 216 -3.37 -17.58 9.59
CA GLY A 216 -4.44 -16.57 9.59
C GLY A 216 -4.35 -15.62 10.79
N ILE A 217 -4.09 -16.13 12.00
CA ILE A 217 -3.88 -15.33 13.21
C ILE A 217 -2.60 -14.48 13.06
N LEU A 218 -1.50 -15.11 12.64
CA LEU A 218 -0.23 -14.41 12.44
C LEU A 218 -0.39 -13.26 11.43
N PHE A 219 -1.02 -13.53 10.29
CA PHE A 219 -1.32 -12.49 9.31
C PHE A 219 -2.13 -11.34 9.91
N ALA A 220 -3.19 -11.64 10.65
CA ALA A 220 -4.04 -10.62 11.24
C ALA A 220 -3.30 -9.75 12.25
N VAL A 221 -2.44 -10.33 13.11
CA VAL A 221 -1.58 -9.56 14.04
C VAL A 221 -0.62 -8.64 13.28
N LEU A 222 0.07 -9.19 12.27
CA LEU A 222 1.02 -8.42 11.46
C LEU A 222 0.32 -7.33 10.64
N CYS A 223 -0.88 -7.58 10.13
CA CYS A 223 -1.66 -6.59 9.37
C CYS A 223 -2.13 -5.41 10.25
N VAL A 224 -2.47 -5.67 11.51
CA VAL A 224 -2.71 -4.58 12.48
C VAL A 224 -1.44 -3.74 12.66
N GLY A 225 -0.28 -4.38 12.84
CA GLY A 225 1.00 -3.67 12.93
C GLY A 225 1.35 -2.89 11.66
N ALA A 226 1.15 -3.48 10.48
CA ALA A 226 1.38 -2.82 9.20
C ALA A 226 0.45 -1.62 8.99
N SER A 227 -0.81 -1.72 9.47
CA SER A 227 -1.74 -0.59 9.44
C SER A 227 -1.29 0.58 10.33
N PHE A 228 -0.53 0.32 11.39
CA PHE A 228 0.06 1.37 12.23
C PHE A 228 1.37 1.93 11.65
N GLY A 229 2.12 1.13 10.88
CA GLY A 229 3.38 1.51 10.23
C GLY A 229 3.19 2.18 8.87
N GLY A 230 3.35 1.42 7.78
CA GLY A 230 3.35 1.92 6.40
C GLY A 230 2.06 2.60 6.00
N GLY A 231 0.92 2.08 6.46
CA GLY A 231 -0.40 2.67 6.20
C GLY A 231 -0.73 3.91 7.03
N ASN A 232 0.08 4.27 8.02
CA ASN A 232 -0.23 5.34 8.96
C ASN A 232 1.00 6.17 9.33
N ALA A 233 1.92 5.64 10.15
CA ALA A 233 3.03 6.40 10.71
C ALA A 233 3.94 7.01 9.62
N PHE A 234 4.24 6.27 8.56
CA PHE A 234 5.02 6.77 7.43
C PHE A 234 4.27 7.90 6.69
N GLN A 235 2.97 7.74 6.47
CA GLN A 235 2.14 8.73 5.78
C GLN A 235 2.04 10.03 6.59
N SER A 236 1.72 9.92 7.89
CA SER A 236 1.61 11.08 8.77
C SER A 236 2.95 11.79 8.98
N ASN A 237 4.07 11.04 9.04
CA ASN A 237 5.42 11.59 9.12
C ASN A 237 5.72 12.48 7.93
N GLN A 238 5.61 11.94 6.72
CA GLN A 238 5.96 12.65 5.51
C GLN A 238 5.03 13.83 5.22
N ALA A 239 3.74 13.72 5.56
CA ALA A 239 2.81 14.85 5.50
C ALA A 239 3.20 15.95 6.51
N ALA A 240 3.62 15.58 7.72
CA ALA A 240 4.07 16.53 8.74
C ALA A 240 5.37 17.22 8.34
N VAL A 241 6.34 16.49 7.80
CA VAL A 241 7.61 17.03 7.29
C VAL A 241 7.33 18.06 6.20
N GLN A 242 6.58 17.69 5.16
CA GLN A 242 6.24 18.59 4.05
C GLN A 242 5.53 19.86 4.51
N LEU A 243 4.56 19.73 5.43
CA LEU A 243 3.82 20.87 5.95
C LEU A 243 4.71 21.78 6.81
N SER A 244 5.58 21.20 7.63
CA SER A 244 6.54 21.93 8.47
C SER A 244 7.53 22.72 7.60
N THR A 245 8.07 22.09 6.56
CA THR A 245 9.00 22.72 5.61
C THR A 245 8.31 23.86 4.86
N MET A 246 7.10 23.63 4.34
CA MET A 246 6.35 24.64 3.57
C MET A 246 5.97 25.86 4.43
N LEU A 247 5.56 25.64 5.68
CA LEU A 247 5.13 26.71 6.59
C LEU A 247 6.27 27.28 7.45
N ASN A 248 7.49 26.77 7.27
CA ASN A 248 8.67 27.12 8.07
C ASN A 248 8.41 26.99 9.58
N LEU A 249 7.72 25.90 9.98
CA LEU A 249 7.40 25.63 11.38
C LEU A 249 8.61 25.00 12.06
N GLN A 250 9.03 25.61 13.16
CA GLN A 250 10.13 25.09 13.99
C GLN A 250 9.65 24.97 15.44
N GLY A 251 9.92 23.84 16.06
CA GLY A 251 9.58 23.62 17.47
C GLY A 251 9.60 22.15 17.85
N GLY A 252 9.89 21.88 19.12
CA GLY A 252 10.04 20.51 19.64
C GLY A 252 8.72 19.73 19.80
N ALA A 253 7.59 20.24 19.31
CA ALA A 253 6.28 19.61 19.31
C ALA A 253 5.51 19.82 17.98
N THR A 254 6.20 20.28 16.95
CA THR A 254 5.58 20.59 15.64
C THR A 254 4.94 19.34 15.03
N GLY A 255 5.65 18.21 15.05
CA GLY A 255 5.14 16.93 14.56
C GLY A 255 3.90 16.46 15.32
N VAL A 256 3.91 16.54 16.64
CA VAL A 256 2.73 16.19 17.48
C VAL A 256 1.52 17.04 17.12
N ILE A 257 1.68 18.36 16.97
CA ILE A 257 0.58 19.28 16.65
C ILE A 257 -0.04 18.95 15.31
N ILE A 258 0.79 18.78 14.28
CA ILE A 258 0.34 18.39 12.94
C ILE A 258 -0.31 17.00 12.97
N GLY A 259 0.30 16.05 13.69
CA GLY A 259 -0.24 14.71 13.88
C GLY A 259 -1.64 14.69 14.52
N ILE A 260 -1.90 15.55 15.51
CA ILE A 260 -3.23 15.70 16.11
C ILE A 260 -4.24 16.22 15.08
N ILE A 261 -3.87 17.21 14.28
CA ILE A 261 -4.75 17.74 13.21
C ILE A 261 -5.09 16.64 12.21
N LEU A 262 -4.08 15.91 11.73
CA LEU A 262 -4.27 14.78 10.81
C LEU A 262 -5.12 13.68 11.44
N ALA A 263 -4.90 13.34 12.70
CA ALA A 263 -5.68 12.34 13.42
C ALA A 263 -7.17 12.73 13.53
N ILE A 264 -7.49 13.99 13.75
CA ILE A 264 -8.88 14.47 13.75
C ILE A 264 -9.51 14.29 12.36
N LEU A 265 -8.82 14.70 11.29
CA LEU A 265 -9.32 14.59 9.92
C LEU A 265 -9.57 13.12 9.52
N VAL A 266 -8.60 12.25 9.79
CA VAL A 266 -8.72 10.81 9.54
C VAL A 266 -9.85 10.21 10.37
N GLY A 267 -9.95 10.56 11.64
CA GLY A 267 -10.98 10.10 12.58
C GLY A 267 -12.41 10.34 12.08
N ILE A 268 -12.67 11.49 11.46
CA ILE A 268 -13.99 11.84 10.90
C ILE A 268 -14.42 10.85 9.81
N VAL A 269 -13.49 10.36 9.00
CA VAL A 269 -13.80 9.47 7.87
C VAL A 269 -13.89 8.01 8.30
N ILE A 270 -12.95 7.52 9.11
CA ILE A 270 -12.88 6.10 9.46
C ILE A 270 -14.06 5.59 10.30
N ILE A 271 -14.86 6.51 10.88
CA ILE A 271 -16.08 6.14 11.60
C ILE A 271 -17.13 5.51 10.66
N GLY A 272 -17.17 5.93 9.38
CA GLY A 272 -18.19 5.51 8.41
C GLY A 272 -17.97 4.15 7.72
N GLY A 273 -16.91 3.41 8.05
CA GLY A 273 -16.61 2.10 7.46
C GLY A 273 -16.25 2.13 5.98
N ILE A 274 -16.21 0.94 5.33
CA ILE A 274 -15.72 0.80 3.94
C ILE A 274 -16.53 1.61 2.92
N LYS A 275 -17.86 1.70 3.06
CA LYS A 275 -18.71 2.46 2.14
C LYS A 275 -18.34 3.94 2.10
N LYS A 276 -18.07 4.53 3.27
CA LYS A 276 -17.66 5.93 3.35
C LYS A 276 -16.22 6.12 2.86
N ILE A 277 -15.32 5.19 3.20
CA ILE A 277 -13.94 5.20 2.71
C ILE A 277 -13.94 5.11 1.19
N ALA A 278 -14.63 4.13 0.59
CA ALA A 278 -14.73 3.96 -0.85
C ALA A 278 -15.32 5.19 -1.55
N SER A 279 -16.38 5.79 -1.00
CA SER A 279 -16.98 7.02 -1.55
C SER A 279 -16.06 8.25 -1.48
N VAL A 280 -15.14 8.29 -0.53
CA VAL A 280 -14.12 9.35 -0.43
C VAL A 280 -12.97 9.08 -1.39
N THR A 281 -12.45 7.83 -1.40
CA THR A 281 -11.29 7.46 -2.23
C THR A 281 -11.59 7.50 -3.71
N GLU A 282 -12.79 7.08 -4.16
CA GLU A 282 -13.19 7.14 -5.58
C GLU A 282 -13.14 8.56 -6.19
N LYS A 283 -13.22 9.60 -5.33
CA LYS A 283 -13.15 11.01 -5.75
C LYS A 283 -11.76 11.59 -5.59
N ILE A 284 -11.12 11.31 -4.44
CA ILE A 284 -9.82 11.90 -4.10
C ILE A 284 -8.71 11.27 -4.97
N VAL A 285 -8.71 9.94 -5.15
CA VAL A 285 -7.62 9.24 -5.83
C VAL A 285 -7.46 9.67 -7.29
N PRO A 286 -8.50 9.72 -8.14
CA PRO A 286 -8.32 10.19 -9.50
C PRO A 286 -7.86 11.66 -9.59
N PHE A 287 -8.33 12.50 -8.66
CA PHE A 287 -7.95 13.91 -8.62
C PHE A 287 -6.46 14.07 -8.23
N MET A 288 -6.04 13.50 -7.09
CA MET A 288 -4.66 13.63 -6.62
C MET A 288 -3.67 12.98 -7.59
N ALA A 289 -3.98 11.76 -8.08
CA ALA A 289 -3.14 11.08 -9.05
C ALA A 289 -3.09 11.85 -10.38
N GLY A 290 -4.21 12.41 -10.84
CA GLY A 290 -4.28 13.23 -12.04
C GLY A 290 -3.40 14.48 -11.96
N VAL A 291 -3.44 15.21 -10.85
CA VAL A 291 -2.58 16.39 -10.62
C VAL A 291 -1.12 15.98 -10.61
N TYR A 292 -0.77 14.91 -9.89
CA TYR A 292 0.60 14.42 -9.78
C TYR A 292 1.16 13.94 -11.13
N VAL A 293 0.39 13.11 -11.84
CA VAL A 293 0.77 12.58 -13.16
C VAL A 293 0.93 13.72 -14.17
N LEU A 294 -0.01 14.69 -14.17
CA LEU A 294 0.07 15.84 -15.09
C LEU A 294 1.33 16.66 -14.84
N ALA A 295 1.65 16.98 -13.58
CA ALA A 295 2.86 17.70 -13.23
C ALA A 295 4.13 16.92 -13.61
N SER A 296 4.15 15.60 -13.32
CA SER A 296 5.26 14.73 -13.73
C SER A 296 5.46 14.73 -15.24
N LEU A 297 4.38 14.63 -16.02
CA LEU A 297 4.43 14.70 -17.48
C LEU A 297 4.96 16.03 -17.98
N ILE A 298 4.54 17.16 -17.40
CA ILE A 298 5.07 18.49 -17.75
C ILE A 298 6.59 18.52 -17.55
N ILE A 299 7.08 18.00 -16.41
CA ILE A 299 8.52 17.95 -16.13
C ILE A 299 9.26 17.02 -17.09
N ILE A 300 8.70 15.84 -17.38
CA ILE A 300 9.28 14.87 -18.33
C ILE A 300 9.36 15.48 -19.72
N PHE A 301 8.31 16.14 -20.20
CA PHE A 301 8.32 16.80 -21.52
C PHE A 301 9.26 18.01 -21.56
N ALA A 302 9.36 18.79 -20.49
CA ALA A 302 10.31 19.90 -20.39
C ALA A 302 11.77 19.40 -20.47
N ASN A 303 12.03 18.19 -19.99
CA ASN A 303 13.34 17.55 -19.94
C ASN A 303 13.49 16.41 -20.97
N ILE A 304 12.69 16.39 -22.03
CA ILE A 304 12.62 15.31 -23.01
C ILE A 304 13.99 14.99 -23.64
N LYS A 305 14.87 15.98 -23.77
CA LYS A 305 16.23 15.82 -24.28
C LYS A 305 17.09 14.89 -23.42
N TYR A 306 16.83 14.79 -22.13
CA TYR A 306 17.56 13.96 -21.18
C TYR A 306 16.94 12.57 -20.97
N ILE A 307 15.79 12.27 -21.60
CA ILE A 307 15.05 11.03 -21.36
C ILE A 307 15.90 9.78 -21.69
N GLY A 308 16.68 9.83 -22.78
CA GLY A 308 17.57 8.74 -23.19
C GLY A 308 18.67 8.49 -22.17
N ASP A 309 19.29 9.55 -21.68
CA ASP A 309 20.37 9.47 -20.69
C ASP A 309 19.85 8.98 -19.34
N ALA A 310 18.65 9.44 -18.91
CA ALA A 310 18.01 8.96 -17.69
C ALA A 310 17.71 7.46 -17.75
N PHE A 311 17.15 6.95 -18.84
CA PHE A 311 16.95 5.51 -19.02
C PHE A 311 18.26 4.73 -19.10
N ALA A 312 19.29 5.29 -19.73
CA ALA A 312 20.64 4.70 -19.73
C ALA A 312 21.22 4.63 -18.31
N MET A 313 21.05 5.67 -17.49
CA MET A 313 21.44 5.67 -16.07
C MET A 313 20.67 4.62 -15.25
N ILE A 314 19.34 4.50 -15.48
CA ILE A 314 18.51 3.48 -14.83
C ILE A 314 19.00 2.08 -15.20
N PHE A 315 19.20 1.81 -16.47
CA PHE A 315 19.63 0.49 -16.94
C PHE A 315 21.07 0.16 -16.51
N ASN A 316 22.01 1.07 -16.74
CA ASN A 316 23.40 0.86 -16.35
C ASN A 316 23.53 0.72 -14.82
N GLY A 317 22.89 1.61 -14.05
CA GLY A 317 22.91 1.56 -12.59
C GLY A 317 22.28 0.28 -12.01
N ALA A 318 21.40 -0.39 -12.75
CA ALA A 318 20.82 -1.66 -12.32
C ALA A 318 21.77 -2.86 -12.41
N PHE A 319 22.79 -2.80 -13.29
CA PHE A 319 23.64 -3.96 -13.64
C PHE A 319 25.14 -3.71 -13.48
N THR A 320 25.57 -2.50 -13.06
CA THR A 320 27.00 -2.23 -12.82
C THR A 320 27.40 -2.52 -11.38
N PRO A 321 28.58 -3.12 -11.12
CA PRO A 321 29.04 -3.44 -9.78
C PRO A 321 29.27 -2.22 -8.88
N GLU A 322 29.49 -1.07 -9.49
CA GLU A 322 29.80 0.22 -8.81
C GLU A 322 28.53 0.99 -8.39
N ALA A 323 27.34 0.45 -8.72
CA ALA A 323 26.06 1.08 -8.41
C ALA A 323 25.71 0.95 -6.93
N GLY A 324 25.89 2.03 -6.18
CA GLY A 324 25.36 2.19 -4.82
C GLY A 324 25.97 1.30 -3.73
N LEU A 325 25.43 1.38 -2.52
CA LEU A 325 25.82 0.57 -1.37
C LEU A 325 25.53 -0.93 -1.63
N GLY A 326 26.59 -1.74 -1.74
CA GLY A 326 26.47 -3.20 -1.91
C GLY A 326 26.47 -3.70 -3.36
N GLY A 327 26.79 -2.86 -4.35
CA GLY A 327 26.85 -3.24 -5.76
C GLY A 327 25.47 -3.65 -6.32
N ILE A 328 25.45 -4.45 -7.38
CA ILE A 328 24.22 -4.90 -8.06
C ILE A 328 23.19 -5.47 -7.07
N VAL A 329 23.63 -6.30 -6.12
CA VAL A 329 22.74 -6.97 -5.16
C VAL A 329 22.10 -5.95 -4.20
N GLY A 330 22.85 -4.95 -3.74
CA GLY A 330 22.31 -3.87 -2.92
C GLY A 330 21.21 -3.08 -3.64
N VAL A 331 21.43 -2.77 -4.92
CA VAL A 331 20.44 -2.08 -5.76
C VAL A 331 19.18 -2.92 -5.97
N ILE A 332 19.33 -4.24 -6.18
CA ILE A 332 18.19 -5.19 -6.25
C ILE A 332 17.39 -5.16 -4.95
N ILE A 333 18.08 -5.29 -3.81
CA ILE A 333 17.43 -5.29 -2.49
C ILE A 333 16.64 -4.00 -2.29
N VAL A 334 17.25 -2.83 -2.51
CA VAL A 334 16.58 -1.53 -2.38
C VAL A 334 15.39 -1.43 -3.32
N GLY A 335 15.54 -1.77 -4.59
CA GLY A 335 14.47 -1.69 -5.58
C GLY A 335 13.28 -2.57 -5.23
N PHE A 336 13.51 -3.84 -4.85
CA PHE A 336 12.44 -4.76 -4.46
C PHE A 336 11.78 -4.35 -3.13
N GLN A 337 12.57 -3.92 -2.15
CA GLN A 337 12.04 -3.46 -0.87
C GLN A 337 11.13 -2.24 -1.02
N ARG A 338 11.56 -1.25 -1.79
CA ARG A 338 10.77 -0.04 -2.05
C ARG A 338 9.52 -0.33 -2.89
N ALA A 339 9.62 -1.20 -3.90
CA ALA A 339 8.46 -1.61 -4.69
C ALA A 339 7.46 -2.41 -3.85
N ALA A 340 7.91 -3.37 -3.05
CA ALA A 340 7.04 -4.15 -2.16
C ALA A 340 6.35 -3.29 -1.10
N PHE A 341 7.02 -2.25 -0.61
CA PHE A 341 6.44 -1.25 0.27
C PHE A 341 5.36 -0.43 -0.43
N SER A 342 5.59 -0.04 -1.70
CA SER A 342 4.67 0.80 -2.48
C SER A 342 3.44 0.03 -2.93
N ASN A 343 3.62 -1.07 -3.69
CA ASN A 343 2.51 -1.79 -4.31
C ASN A 343 1.95 -2.94 -3.47
N GLU A 344 2.60 -3.31 -2.36
CA GLU A 344 2.15 -4.34 -1.41
C GLU A 344 1.90 -5.73 -2.04
N ALA A 345 2.41 -5.99 -3.25
CA ALA A 345 2.25 -7.29 -3.91
C ALA A 345 3.04 -8.36 -3.14
N GLY A 346 2.37 -9.43 -2.73
CA GLY A 346 2.92 -10.46 -1.86
C GLY A 346 2.63 -10.23 -0.37
N ALA A 347 2.27 -9.01 0.03
CA ALA A 347 1.81 -8.71 1.39
C ALA A 347 0.37 -9.15 1.65
N GLY A 348 -0.49 -9.15 0.63
CA GLY A 348 -1.88 -9.61 0.73
C GLY A 348 -2.87 -8.57 1.27
N SER A 349 -2.42 -7.40 1.68
CA SER A 349 -3.23 -6.34 2.30
C SER A 349 -4.38 -5.88 1.43
N ALA A 350 -4.14 -5.63 0.14
CA ALA A 350 -5.14 -5.18 -0.81
C ALA A 350 -6.29 -6.19 -1.02
N ALA A 351 -6.04 -7.49 -0.83
CA ALA A 351 -7.11 -8.50 -0.89
C ALA A 351 -8.24 -8.24 0.12
N ILE A 352 -7.99 -7.44 1.16
CA ILE A 352 -9.01 -7.04 2.14
C ILE A 352 -10.01 -6.06 1.51
N ALA A 353 -9.55 -5.05 0.76
CA ALA A 353 -10.43 -4.13 0.04
C ALA A 353 -11.15 -4.83 -1.13
N HIS A 354 -10.41 -5.58 -1.93
CA HIS A 354 -10.95 -6.32 -3.07
C HIS A 354 -11.98 -7.37 -2.68
N SER A 355 -11.91 -7.93 -1.46
CA SER A 355 -12.93 -8.86 -0.96
C SER A 355 -14.33 -8.25 -0.86
N ALA A 356 -14.43 -6.91 -0.72
CA ALA A 356 -15.71 -6.22 -0.57
C ALA A 356 -16.47 -6.03 -1.88
N VAL A 357 -15.91 -6.42 -3.02
CA VAL A 357 -16.52 -6.24 -4.35
C VAL A 357 -17.81 -7.04 -4.52
N LYS A 358 -18.76 -6.48 -5.26
CA LYS A 358 -19.98 -7.17 -5.70
C LYS A 358 -19.67 -8.00 -6.93
N THR A 359 -19.45 -9.29 -6.76
CA THR A 359 -19.27 -10.23 -7.88
C THR A 359 -19.44 -11.68 -7.41
N LYS A 360 -19.95 -12.53 -8.28
CA LYS A 360 -20.00 -13.99 -8.11
C LYS A 360 -18.76 -14.69 -8.69
N TYR A 361 -17.89 -13.96 -9.40
CA TYR A 361 -16.67 -14.50 -10.00
C TYR A 361 -15.42 -14.00 -9.27
N PRO A 362 -14.82 -14.75 -8.34
CA PRO A 362 -13.61 -14.34 -7.64
C PRO A 362 -12.47 -13.90 -8.57
N ALA A 363 -12.33 -14.58 -9.72
CA ALA A 363 -11.27 -14.27 -10.67
C ALA A 363 -11.47 -12.95 -11.42
N SER A 364 -12.69 -12.40 -11.50
CA SER A 364 -12.93 -11.09 -12.10
C SER A 364 -12.19 -9.99 -11.34
N GLU A 365 -12.32 -10.03 -10.01
CA GLU A 365 -11.65 -9.07 -9.14
C GLU A 365 -10.14 -9.29 -9.05
N GLY A 366 -9.69 -10.54 -9.05
CA GLY A 366 -8.25 -10.83 -9.15
C GLY A 366 -7.64 -10.26 -10.43
N ILE A 367 -8.36 -10.32 -11.56
CA ILE A 367 -7.92 -9.73 -12.82
C ILE A 367 -7.89 -8.19 -12.73
N VAL A 368 -8.88 -7.58 -12.08
CA VAL A 368 -8.89 -6.12 -11.81
C VAL A 368 -7.66 -5.72 -11.00
N ALA A 369 -7.30 -6.49 -9.99
CA ALA A 369 -6.15 -6.22 -9.12
C ALA A 369 -4.79 -6.24 -9.84
N LEU A 370 -4.70 -6.79 -11.07
CA LEU A 370 -3.51 -6.64 -11.91
C LEU A 370 -3.15 -5.18 -12.19
N LEU A 371 -4.14 -4.29 -12.26
CA LEU A 371 -3.92 -2.88 -12.58
C LEU A 371 -3.23 -2.11 -11.46
N GLU A 372 -3.36 -2.55 -10.21
CA GLU A 372 -2.88 -1.83 -9.04
C GLU A 372 -1.35 -1.69 -9.04
N PRO A 373 -0.50 -2.75 -9.11
CA PRO A 373 0.95 -2.59 -9.16
C PRO A 373 1.44 -1.90 -10.44
N PHE A 374 0.69 -2.02 -11.54
CA PHE A 374 1.00 -1.31 -12.76
C PHE A 374 0.84 0.20 -12.59
N ILE A 375 -0.29 0.67 -12.07
CA ILE A 375 -0.55 2.10 -11.83
C ILE A 375 0.44 2.63 -10.79
N ASP A 376 0.57 1.92 -9.67
CA ASP A 376 1.40 2.31 -8.54
C ASP A 376 2.88 2.40 -8.93
N THR A 377 3.47 1.28 -9.30
CA THR A 377 4.93 1.15 -9.39
C THR A 377 5.43 1.39 -10.81
N VAL A 378 4.81 0.78 -11.84
CA VAL A 378 5.30 0.91 -13.22
C VAL A 378 5.05 2.31 -13.77
N VAL A 379 3.95 2.97 -13.38
CA VAL A 379 3.63 4.32 -13.87
C VAL A 379 4.10 5.37 -12.86
N ILE A 380 3.48 5.46 -11.68
CA ILE A 380 3.68 6.60 -10.77
C ILE A 380 5.10 6.63 -10.18
N CYS A 381 5.62 5.49 -9.67
CA CYS A 381 6.99 5.46 -9.13
C CYS A 381 8.03 5.78 -10.21
N THR A 382 7.84 5.30 -11.45
CA THR A 382 8.76 5.61 -12.56
C THR A 382 8.76 7.10 -12.90
N MET A 383 7.58 7.73 -12.91
CA MET A 383 7.49 9.19 -13.13
C MET A 383 8.23 9.96 -12.04
N THR A 384 8.02 9.60 -10.77
CA THR A 384 8.73 10.22 -9.63
C THR A 384 10.25 10.06 -9.78
N ALA A 385 10.70 8.83 -10.11
CA ALA A 385 12.11 8.53 -10.29
C ALA A 385 12.74 9.39 -11.41
N LEU A 386 12.06 9.49 -12.56
CA LEU A 386 12.53 10.32 -13.67
C LEU A 386 12.66 11.80 -13.28
N VAL A 387 11.69 12.33 -12.56
CA VAL A 387 11.73 13.72 -12.08
C VAL A 387 12.94 13.97 -11.18
N ILE A 388 13.21 13.07 -10.22
CA ILE A 388 14.37 13.18 -9.32
C ILE A 388 15.69 12.99 -10.08
N ILE A 389 15.74 12.05 -11.03
CA ILE A 389 16.92 11.83 -11.86
C ILE A 389 17.24 13.05 -12.72
N PHE A 390 16.24 13.65 -13.39
CA PHE A 390 16.44 14.87 -14.17
C PHE A 390 16.93 16.04 -13.31
N PHE A 391 16.33 16.21 -12.13
CA PHE A 391 16.78 17.23 -11.18
C PHE A 391 18.25 17.05 -10.84
N ASN A 392 18.69 15.84 -10.51
CA ASN A 392 20.09 15.62 -10.15
C ASN A 392 21.04 15.65 -11.35
N MET A 393 20.59 15.27 -12.57
CA MET A 393 21.38 15.44 -13.81
C MET A 393 21.63 16.90 -14.15
N ASP A 394 20.66 17.77 -13.91
CA ASP A 394 20.76 19.21 -14.22
C ASP A 394 21.58 19.98 -13.18
N THR A 395 21.40 19.63 -11.89
CA THR A 395 21.97 20.40 -10.78
C THR A 395 23.20 19.78 -10.12
N GLY A 396 23.40 18.46 -10.22
CA GLY A 396 24.40 17.74 -9.43
C GLY A 396 24.15 17.86 -7.92
N ALA A 397 22.89 17.95 -7.49
CA ALA A 397 22.52 18.33 -6.15
C ALA A 397 23.00 17.38 -5.07
N PHE A 398 23.13 16.07 -5.38
CA PHE A 398 23.55 15.05 -4.41
C PHE A 398 24.24 13.86 -5.08
N GLU A 399 24.99 13.08 -4.31
CA GLU A 399 25.63 11.84 -4.74
C GLU A 399 24.69 10.64 -4.51
N TYR A 400 24.51 9.82 -5.55
CA TYR A 400 23.76 8.58 -5.46
C TYR A 400 24.47 7.55 -4.58
N GLY A 401 23.70 6.81 -3.78
CA GLY A 401 24.24 5.75 -2.92
C GLY A 401 24.99 6.23 -1.67
N ASN A 402 25.09 7.54 -1.45
CA ASN A 402 25.73 8.13 -0.27
C ASN A 402 24.69 8.70 0.71
N ALA A 403 23.68 7.86 1.02
CA ALA A 403 22.61 8.27 1.93
C ALA A 403 22.93 7.89 3.39
N VAL A 404 22.58 8.78 4.30
CA VAL A 404 22.65 8.59 5.75
C VAL A 404 21.24 8.70 6.34
N ASN A 405 20.79 7.67 7.06
CA ASN A 405 19.45 7.65 7.66
C ASN A 405 18.33 7.98 6.64
N SER A 406 18.42 7.39 5.45
CA SER A 406 17.47 7.59 4.33
C SER A 406 17.42 9.03 3.76
N THR A 407 18.44 9.85 4.04
CA THR A 407 18.60 11.22 3.54
C THR A 407 19.90 11.38 2.77
N VAL A 408 19.97 12.33 1.83
CA VAL A 408 21.16 12.70 1.07
C VAL A 408 21.66 14.07 1.48
N LEU A 409 22.97 14.28 1.42
CA LEU A 409 23.57 15.58 1.61
C LEU A 409 23.41 16.41 0.33
N ILE A 410 22.71 17.53 0.43
CA ILE A 410 22.58 18.48 -0.68
C ILE A 410 23.85 19.34 -0.73
N THR A 411 24.58 19.27 -1.84
CA THR A 411 25.90 19.91 -2.02
C THR A 411 25.85 21.41 -1.81
N GLU A 412 24.81 22.07 -2.30
CA GLU A 412 24.70 23.53 -2.23
C GLU A 412 24.39 24.06 -0.83
N SER A 413 23.47 23.41 -0.12
CA SER A 413 23.00 23.86 1.21
C SER A 413 23.74 23.26 2.39
N GLY A 414 24.46 22.15 2.18
CA GLY A 414 25.08 21.38 3.25
C GLY A 414 24.09 20.67 4.19
N ASN A 415 22.81 20.62 3.84
CA ASN A 415 21.76 20.00 4.62
C ASN A 415 21.46 18.58 4.15
N TYR A 416 21.08 17.71 5.09
CA TYR A 416 20.56 16.37 4.78
C TYR A 416 19.07 16.47 4.48
N ILE A 417 18.66 16.01 3.29
CA ILE A 417 17.28 16.06 2.80
C ILE A 417 16.89 14.67 2.28
N GLY A 418 15.63 14.27 2.50
CA GLY A 418 15.12 12.98 2.03
C GLY A 418 13.60 12.93 1.94
N GLY A 419 13.07 11.80 1.51
CA GLY A 419 11.64 11.61 1.41
C GLY A 419 10.94 12.65 0.54
N VAL A 420 9.82 13.19 1.03
CA VAL A 420 9.00 14.16 0.29
C VAL A 420 9.73 15.46 -0.03
N ASP A 421 10.64 15.92 0.83
CA ASP A 421 11.36 17.19 0.62
C ASP A 421 12.29 17.09 -0.59
N LEU A 422 12.98 15.96 -0.81
CA LEU A 422 13.81 15.74 -1.99
C LEU A 422 12.96 15.73 -3.27
N THR A 423 11.81 15.05 -3.24
CA THR A 423 10.86 15.06 -4.37
C THR A 423 10.33 16.48 -4.61
N SER A 424 9.97 17.19 -3.55
CA SER A 424 9.44 18.57 -3.64
C SER A 424 10.46 19.53 -4.28
N MET A 425 11.74 19.43 -3.91
CA MET A 425 12.83 20.19 -4.56
C MET A 425 12.93 19.88 -6.05
N ALA A 426 12.84 18.61 -6.42
CA ALA A 426 12.92 18.20 -7.82
C ALA A 426 11.76 18.76 -8.68
N TYR A 427 10.54 18.82 -8.13
CA TYR A 427 9.40 19.43 -8.83
C TYR A 427 9.51 20.96 -8.89
N GLU A 428 9.90 21.59 -7.80
CA GLU A 428 10.04 23.04 -7.70
C GLU A 428 11.12 23.60 -8.65
N SER A 429 12.19 22.83 -8.92
CA SER A 429 13.27 23.24 -9.82
C SER A 429 12.80 23.47 -11.26
N VAL A 430 11.73 22.79 -11.71
CA VAL A 430 11.19 22.91 -13.07
C VAL A 430 9.91 23.73 -13.11
N ILE A 431 9.06 23.64 -12.09
CA ILE A 431 7.77 24.34 -12.00
C ILE A 431 7.80 25.25 -10.76
N PRO A 432 8.24 26.51 -10.89
CA PRO A 432 8.32 27.43 -9.75
C PRO A 432 6.95 27.61 -9.06
N GLY A 433 6.93 27.52 -7.73
CA GLY A 433 5.70 27.59 -6.93
C GLY A 433 4.89 26.30 -6.86
N PHE A 434 5.32 25.23 -7.54
CA PHE A 434 4.60 23.94 -7.51
C PHE A 434 4.61 23.29 -6.13
N ARG A 435 5.57 23.60 -5.28
CA ARG A 435 5.63 23.07 -3.90
C ARG A 435 4.33 23.26 -3.11
N TYR A 436 3.57 24.33 -3.36
CA TYR A 436 2.27 24.56 -2.70
C TYR A 436 1.21 23.55 -3.16
N ILE A 437 1.13 23.31 -4.47
CA ILE A 437 0.21 22.32 -5.07
C ILE A 437 0.63 20.92 -4.66
N LEU A 438 1.93 20.63 -4.69
CA LEU A 438 2.48 19.34 -4.29
C LEU A 438 2.21 19.06 -2.81
N THR A 439 2.30 20.06 -1.92
CA THR A 439 1.98 19.90 -0.51
C THR A 439 0.52 19.47 -0.31
N ILE A 440 -0.42 20.09 -1.03
CA ILE A 440 -1.83 19.67 -0.99
C ILE A 440 -1.97 18.24 -1.50
N ALA A 441 -1.32 17.89 -2.60
CA ALA A 441 -1.34 16.54 -3.14
C ALA A 441 -0.76 15.52 -2.13
N ILE A 442 0.39 15.81 -1.50
CA ILE A 442 1.02 14.98 -0.48
C ILE A 442 0.09 14.73 0.71
N ILE A 443 -0.59 15.77 1.21
CA ILE A 443 -1.56 15.63 2.30
C ILE A 443 -2.72 14.73 1.86
N LEU A 444 -3.23 14.88 0.64
CA LEU A 444 -4.31 14.03 0.11
C LEU A 444 -3.85 12.58 -0.07
N PHE A 445 -2.63 12.34 -0.57
CA PHE A 445 -2.04 11.01 -0.68
C PHE A 445 -1.89 10.35 0.69
N ALA A 446 -1.32 11.05 1.67
CA ALA A 446 -1.20 10.55 3.03
C ALA A 446 -2.57 10.24 3.65
N PHE A 447 -3.51 11.16 3.53
CA PHE A 447 -4.86 11.02 4.05
C PHE A 447 -5.60 9.83 3.43
N SER A 448 -5.56 9.69 2.11
CA SER A 448 -6.24 8.60 1.39
C SER A 448 -5.66 7.23 1.77
N THR A 449 -4.33 7.12 1.90
CA THR A 449 -3.67 5.89 2.33
C THR A 449 -4.02 5.54 3.78
N MET A 450 -3.99 6.52 4.69
CA MET A 450 -4.36 6.29 6.08
C MET A 450 -5.80 5.78 6.24
N ILE A 451 -6.77 6.35 5.52
CA ILE A 451 -8.17 5.89 5.63
C ILE A 451 -8.36 4.48 5.05
N SER A 452 -7.68 4.12 3.95
CA SER A 452 -7.73 2.77 3.38
C SER A 452 -7.08 1.73 4.30
N TRP A 453 -5.90 2.01 4.82
CA TRP A 453 -5.21 1.13 5.75
C TRP A 453 -5.90 1.00 7.10
N SER A 454 -6.65 2.03 7.53
CA SER A 454 -7.49 1.91 8.72
C SER A 454 -8.54 0.81 8.57
N TYR A 455 -9.06 0.61 7.36
CA TYR A 455 -9.98 -0.49 7.07
C TYR A 455 -9.27 -1.84 7.10
N TYR A 456 -8.07 -1.96 6.48
CA TYR A 456 -7.31 -3.23 6.48
C TYR A 456 -6.99 -3.71 7.89
N GLY A 457 -6.45 -2.84 8.72
CA GLY A 457 -6.16 -3.17 10.09
C GLY A 457 -7.40 -3.43 10.94
N LEU A 458 -8.51 -2.70 10.71
CA LEU A 458 -9.78 -2.95 11.41
C LEU A 458 -10.37 -4.33 11.06
N GLN A 459 -10.31 -4.76 9.80
CA GLN A 459 -10.77 -6.10 9.41
C GLN A 459 -9.93 -7.20 10.08
N SER A 460 -8.61 -7.01 10.14
CA SER A 460 -7.70 -7.92 10.84
C SER A 460 -7.94 -7.91 12.35
N TRP A 461 -8.18 -6.74 12.94
CA TRP A 461 -8.53 -6.60 14.35
C TRP A 461 -9.84 -7.30 14.69
N LYS A 462 -10.86 -7.18 13.85
CA LYS A 462 -12.15 -7.87 14.00
C LYS A 462 -12.01 -9.39 13.91
N TYR A 463 -11.10 -9.88 13.07
CA TYR A 463 -10.79 -11.31 13.01
C TYR A 463 -10.21 -11.84 14.32
N LEU A 464 -9.36 -11.05 15.02
CA LEU A 464 -8.72 -11.43 16.27
C LEU A 464 -9.63 -11.27 17.51
N PHE A 465 -10.34 -10.15 17.59
CA PHE A 465 -11.04 -9.71 18.81
C PHE A 465 -12.57 -9.67 18.67
N GLY A 466 -13.09 -10.10 17.52
CA GLY A 466 -14.53 -10.12 17.24
C GLY A 466 -15.08 -8.82 16.67
N ARG A 467 -16.34 -8.88 16.22
CA ARG A 467 -17.03 -7.84 15.42
C ARG A 467 -17.76 -6.80 16.28
N GLY A 468 -17.47 -6.74 17.57
CA GLY A 468 -18.16 -5.87 18.52
C GLY A 468 -17.75 -4.40 18.42
N ARG A 469 -18.68 -3.49 18.73
CA ARG A 469 -18.46 -2.03 18.72
C ARG A 469 -17.29 -1.59 19.63
N ARG A 470 -17.05 -2.29 20.75
CA ARG A 470 -15.92 -1.97 21.64
C ARG A 470 -14.58 -2.24 20.97
N ALA A 471 -14.45 -3.37 20.27
CA ALA A 471 -13.25 -3.71 19.52
C ALA A 471 -12.96 -2.66 18.42
N ASP A 472 -14.00 -2.22 17.69
CA ASP A 472 -13.92 -1.15 16.69
C ASP A 472 -13.35 0.15 17.27
N VAL A 473 -13.88 0.60 18.41
CA VAL A 473 -13.48 1.86 19.03
C VAL A 473 -12.03 1.79 19.52
N VAL A 474 -11.64 0.68 20.15
CA VAL A 474 -10.26 0.50 20.65
C VAL A 474 -9.26 0.54 19.49
N TYR A 475 -9.52 -0.19 18.40
CA TYR A 475 -8.65 -0.15 17.23
C TYR A 475 -8.51 1.27 16.67
N LYS A 476 -9.63 1.97 16.47
CA LYS A 476 -9.62 3.33 15.92
C LYS A 476 -8.83 4.32 16.78
N ILE A 477 -8.94 4.21 18.12
CA ILE A 477 -8.15 5.03 19.04
C ILE A 477 -6.66 4.73 18.89
N LEU A 478 -6.27 3.46 18.86
CA LEU A 478 -4.88 3.06 18.66
C LEU A 478 -4.35 3.53 17.31
N PHE A 479 -5.14 3.38 16.24
CA PHE A 479 -4.78 3.86 14.91
C PHE A 479 -4.50 5.37 14.89
N LEU A 480 -5.38 6.18 15.49
CA LEU A 480 -5.21 7.63 15.58
C LEU A 480 -4.02 8.04 16.46
N LEU A 481 -3.70 7.26 17.49
CA LEU A 481 -2.48 7.49 18.29
C LEU A 481 -1.21 7.32 17.43
N PHE A 482 -1.18 6.29 16.55
CA PHE A 482 -0.05 6.09 15.65
C PHE A 482 0.07 7.16 14.55
N VAL A 483 -1.00 7.87 14.18
CA VAL A 483 -0.91 9.08 13.34
C VAL A 483 -0.05 10.14 14.05
N VAL A 484 -0.27 10.35 15.34
CA VAL A 484 0.49 11.34 16.12
C VAL A 484 1.94 10.89 16.34
N ILE A 485 2.15 9.62 16.69
CA ILE A 485 3.50 9.05 16.89
C ILE A 485 4.32 9.16 15.59
N GLY A 486 3.72 8.78 14.46
CA GLY A 486 4.40 8.84 13.16
C GLY A 486 4.79 10.26 12.77
N ALA A 487 3.89 11.23 12.95
CA ALA A 487 4.16 12.63 12.64
C ALA A 487 5.29 13.23 13.49
N ALA A 488 5.50 12.72 14.71
CA ALA A 488 6.54 13.18 15.64
C ALA A 488 7.88 12.44 15.49
N ALA A 489 7.88 11.23 14.92
CA ALA A 489 9.08 10.40 14.76
C ALA A 489 9.98 10.88 13.61
N THR A 490 11.24 10.41 13.57
CA THR A 490 12.14 10.67 12.45
C THR A 490 11.81 9.80 11.25
N LEU A 491 12.21 10.25 10.05
CA LEU A 491 12.04 9.49 8.79
C LEU A 491 12.66 8.08 8.89
N ASP A 492 13.87 7.97 9.45
CA ASP A 492 14.57 6.69 9.59
C ASP A 492 13.78 5.71 10.49
N ALA A 493 13.25 6.18 11.63
CA ALA A 493 12.46 5.35 12.53
C ALA A 493 11.16 4.84 11.88
N VAL A 494 10.44 5.71 11.17
CA VAL A 494 9.19 5.30 10.51
C VAL A 494 9.42 4.40 9.31
N ILE A 495 10.51 4.59 8.55
CA ILE A 495 10.88 3.69 7.45
C ILE A 495 11.18 2.30 7.99
N LYS A 496 12.09 2.17 8.96
CA LYS A 496 12.47 0.89 9.55
C LYS A 496 11.26 0.11 10.07
N PHE A 497 10.40 0.78 10.83
CA PHE A 497 9.20 0.16 11.37
C PHE A 497 8.21 -0.24 10.27
N SER A 498 7.94 0.66 9.34
CA SER A 498 6.92 0.50 8.31
C SER A 498 7.29 -0.58 7.30
N ASP A 499 8.53 -0.58 6.82
CA ASP A 499 9.05 -1.60 5.91
C ASP A 499 8.98 -2.99 6.53
N ALA A 500 9.48 -3.11 7.75
CA ALA A 500 9.47 -4.38 8.44
C ALA A 500 8.05 -4.90 8.71
N MET A 501 7.09 -4.02 9.02
CA MET A 501 5.70 -4.41 9.22
C MET A 501 5.03 -4.89 7.93
N ILE A 502 5.22 -4.19 6.81
CA ILE A 502 4.65 -4.60 5.51
C ILE A 502 5.32 -5.88 5.01
N LEU A 503 6.65 -5.96 5.06
CA LEU A 503 7.38 -7.15 4.61
C LEU A 503 7.08 -8.38 5.49
N ALA A 504 6.79 -8.21 6.77
CA ALA A 504 6.39 -9.31 7.64
C ALA A 504 5.15 -10.06 7.16
N LEU A 505 4.20 -9.35 6.51
CA LEU A 505 2.99 -9.95 5.94
C LEU A 505 3.29 -10.97 4.84
N VAL A 506 4.41 -10.80 4.14
CA VAL A 506 4.83 -11.69 3.05
C VAL A 506 4.98 -13.14 3.54
N PHE A 507 5.49 -13.36 4.75
CA PHE A 507 5.72 -14.71 5.25
C PHE A 507 4.43 -15.54 5.32
N PRO A 508 3.42 -15.19 6.13
CA PRO A 508 2.21 -15.99 6.22
C PRO A 508 1.42 -16.00 4.90
N ASN A 509 1.40 -14.89 4.19
CA ASN A 509 0.65 -14.75 2.95
C ASN A 509 1.23 -15.64 1.85
N MET A 510 2.50 -15.47 1.52
CA MET A 510 3.13 -16.20 0.42
C MET A 510 3.11 -17.72 0.64
N ILE A 511 3.31 -18.18 1.88
CA ILE A 511 3.14 -19.61 2.22
C ILE A 511 1.73 -20.08 1.84
N GLY A 512 0.69 -19.33 2.23
CA GLY A 512 -0.68 -19.69 1.90
C GLY A 512 -0.97 -19.70 0.39
N LEU A 513 -0.47 -18.68 -0.33
CA LEU A 513 -0.64 -18.58 -1.79
C LEU A 513 -0.04 -19.79 -2.51
N LEU A 514 1.15 -20.27 -2.06
CA LEU A 514 1.82 -21.44 -2.63
C LEU A 514 1.05 -22.76 -2.39
N PHE A 515 0.12 -22.83 -1.45
CA PHE A 515 -0.80 -23.96 -1.28
C PHE A 515 -2.10 -23.79 -2.06
N LEU A 516 -2.57 -22.55 -2.26
CA LEU A 516 -3.92 -22.24 -2.73
C LEU A 516 -4.00 -21.84 -4.21
N PHE A 517 -2.87 -21.62 -4.90
CA PHE A 517 -2.87 -21.19 -6.31
C PHE A 517 -3.64 -22.12 -7.27
N PRO A 518 -3.77 -23.45 -7.05
CA PRO A 518 -4.59 -24.28 -7.93
C PRO A 518 -6.06 -23.85 -7.93
N ASN A 519 -6.60 -23.44 -6.77
CA ASN A 519 -7.99 -22.96 -6.65
C ASN A 519 -8.20 -21.67 -7.48
N VAL A 520 -7.18 -20.82 -7.55
CA VAL A 520 -7.22 -19.61 -8.40
C VAL A 520 -7.30 -19.96 -9.88
N LYS A 521 -6.61 -21.03 -10.31
CA LYS A 521 -6.65 -21.48 -11.71
C LYS A 521 -8.05 -21.99 -12.09
N GLU A 522 -8.72 -22.66 -11.18
CA GLU A 522 -10.11 -23.13 -11.37
C GLU A 522 -11.04 -21.93 -11.57
N GLU A 523 -10.98 -20.94 -10.69
CA GLU A 523 -11.80 -19.72 -10.80
C GLU A 523 -11.51 -18.92 -12.09
N LEU A 524 -10.23 -18.82 -12.47
CA LEU A 524 -9.83 -18.16 -13.71
C LEU A 524 -10.43 -18.87 -14.93
N ASN A 525 -10.35 -20.20 -14.97
CA ASN A 525 -10.88 -20.99 -16.08
C ASN A 525 -12.41 -20.85 -16.18
N LYS A 526 -13.13 -20.90 -15.04
CA LYS A 526 -14.58 -20.69 -14.97
C LYS A 526 -14.93 -19.33 -15.58
N TYR A 527 -14.36 -18.24 -15.05
CA TYR A 527 -14.65 -16.88 -15.51
C TYR A 527 -14.37 -16.68 -17.01
N VAL A 528 -13.21 -17.13 -17.49
CA VAL A 528 -12.83 -16.98 -18.92
C VAL A 528 -13.73 -17.81 -19.84
N THR A 529 -14.24 -18.95 -19.39
CA THR A 529 -15.18 -19.77 -20.17
C THR A 529 -16.53 -19.09 -20.31
N ASP A 530 -17.04 -18.55 -19.21
CA ASP A 530 -18.36 -17.90 -19.20
C ASP A 530 -18.35 -16.60 -20.02
N ILE A 531 -17.26 -15.80 -19.97
CA ILE A 531 -17.07 -14.66 -20.88
C ILE A 531 -17.15 -15.06 -22.34
N LYS A 532 -16.52 -16.17 -22.74
CA LYS A 532 -16.55 -16.64 -24.13
C LYS A 532 -17.94 -17.12 -24.55
N GLY A 533 -18.75 -17.61 -23.59
CA GLY A 533 -20.15 -18.01 -23.83
C GLY A 533 -21.06 -16.83 -24.18
N VAL A 534 -20.86 -15.69 -23.53
CA VAL A 534 -21.64 -14.45 -23.76
C VAL A 534 -21.16 -13.68 -24.99
N SER A 535 -19.90 -13.82 -25.38
CA SER A 535 -19.31 -13.11 -26.54
C SER A 535 -19.65 -13.77 -27.88
N LYS A 536 -20.36 -14.89 -27.87
CA LYS A 536 -20.92 -15.59 -29.06
C LYS A 536 -22.40 -15.29 -29.20
#